data_0f6437cf15a9df41d544731e5e579c08
#
_entry.id   0f6437cf15a9df41d544731e5e579c08
#
_cell.length_a   1.000
_cell.length_b   1.000
_cell.length_c   1.000
_cell.angle_alpha   90.00
_cell.angle_beta   90.00
_cell.angle_gamma   90.00
#
_symmetry.space_group_name_H-M   'P 1'
#
loop_
_entity.id
_entity.type
_entity.pdbx_description
1 polymer ?
#
loop_
_entity_poly.entity_id
_entity_poly.type
_entity_poly.pdbx_seq_one_letter_code
_entity_poly.pdbx_strand_id
1 'polypeptide(L)'
;MEWRDEGVILSVRRHGETSAIAEILTAEHGRCLGLVRGGRSRTQRPVLQPGNIVQTTWRARLEEHLGHFTLEALSLRAGAIMDEPFRLAGLSTLAGLAQLLPEREPHARIYEALRIVLDAIDQDEVWPALLVRWEMGLLDELGFGLDLGTCAATGSNEQLIYVSPKTGRSVSAAAGEPYRDRLLVLPAFLAGNAPATVTDVLDGFRLTGFFLARHVFGPRGIAAPEPREWIIRALAQRTH
;
A
#
# COMPACT_ATOMS: atom_id res chain seq x y z
N MET A 1 -3.33 20.25 -22.08
CA MET A 1 -4.03 19.03 -21.60
C MET A 1 -4.61 19.29 -20.25
N GLU A 2 -5.79 18.76 -19.99
CA GLU A 2 -6.49 18.91 -18.72
C GLU A 2 -7.33 17.67 -18.45
N TRP A 3 -7.34 17.22 -17.20
CA TRP A 3 -8.22 16.18 -16.71
C TRP A 3 -8.66 16.46 -15.27
N ARG A 4 -9.75 15.83 -14.85
CA ARG A 4 -10.29 15.92 -13.50
C ARG A 4 -10.59 14.50 -12.99
N ASP A 5 -10.10 14.19 -11.78
CA ASP A 5 -10.24 12.87 -11.17
C ASP A 5 -10.21 12.99 -9.64
N GLU A 6 -10.71 11.99 -8.95
CA GLU A 6 -10.53 11.83 -7.51
C GLU A 6 -9.19 11.14 -7.24
N GLY A 7 -8.47 11.57 -6.22
CA GLY A 7 -7.19 10.98 -5.90
C GLY A 7 -6.83 11.02 -4.43
N VAL A 8 -5.90 10.15 -4.06
CA VAL A 8 -5.28 10.09 -2.74
C VAL A 8 -3.91 10.75 -2.78
N ILE A 9 -3.66 11.70 -1.89
CA ILE A 9 -2.35 12.34 -1.77
C ILE A 9 -1.37 11.34 -1.18
N LEU A 10 -0.29 11.04 -1.89
CA LEU A 10 0.78 10.14 -1.45
C LEU A 10 1.92 10.89 -0.77
N SER A 11 2.34 12.00 -1.36
CA SER A 11 3.42 12.81 -0.79
C SER A 11 3.25 14.29 -1.13
N VAL A 12 3.87 15.13 -0.29
CA VAL A 12 3.90 16.57 -0.50
C VAL A 12 5.29 17.10 -0.14
N ARG A 13 5.92 17.79 -1.07
CA ARG A 13 7.22 18.45 -0.84
C ARG A 13 7.14 19.95 -1.10
N ARG A 14 7.89 20.70 -0.33
CA ARG A 14 7.97 22.17 -0.51
C ARG A 14 8.61 22.49 -1.85
N HIS A 15 8.09 23.53 -2.52
CA HIS A 15 8.65 24.05 -3.76
C HIS A 15 8.59 25.58 -3.75
N GLY A 16 9.76 26.21 -3.78
CA GLY A 16 9.87 27.65 -3.62
C GLY A 16 9.30 28.17 -2.28
N GLU A 17 8.91 29.42 -2.25
CA GLU A 17 8.45 30.08 -1.01
C GLU A 17 7.00 29.74 -0.66
N THR A 18 6.12 29.66 -1.65
CA THR A 18 4.66 29.56 -1.44
C THR A 18 4.02 28.30 -1.97
N SER A 19 4.69 27.57 -2.88
CA SER A 19 4.14 26.41 -3.58
C SER A 19 4.55 25.09 -2.93
N ALA A 20 3.88 24.01 -3.33
CA ALA A 20 4.24 22.64 -3.02
C ALA A 20 4.15 21.78 -4.29
N ILE A 21 4.90 20.70 -4.37
CA ILE A 21 4.66 19.62 -5.33
C ILE A 21 3.93 18.52 -4.58
N ALA A 22 2.76 18.18 -5.06
CA ALA A 22 1.98 17.03 -4.58
C ALA A 22 2.13 15.86 -5.54
N GLU A 23 2.13 14.67 -4.97
CA GLU A 23 2.04 13.41 -5.67
C GLU A 23 0.72 12.75 -5.31
N ILE A 24 -0.09 12.41 -6.30
CA ILE A 24 -1.46 11.95 -6.13
C ILE A 24 -1.63 10.68 -6.94
N LEU A 25 -2.25 9.65 -6.33
CA LEU A 25 -2.69 8.45 -7.01
C LEU A 25 -4.18 8.59 -7.33
N THR A 26 -4.54 8.41 -8.59
CA THR A 26 -5.92 8.41 -9.09
C THR A 26 -6.24 7.09 -9.77
N ALA A 27 -7.53 6.78 -9.96
CA ALA A 27 -7.96 5.55 -10.60
C ALA A 27 -7.67 5.54 -12.11
N GLU A 28 -7.90 6.67 -12.80
CA GLU A 28 -7.87 6.75 -14.26
C GLU A 28 -6.53 7.24 -14.81
N HIS A 29 -5.76 8.01 -14.01
CA HIS A 29 -4.50 8.63 -14.46
C HIS A 29 -3.28 8.11 -13.69
N GLY A 30 -3.48 7.14 -12.79
CA GLY A 30 -2.40 6.55 -11.99
C GLY A 30 -1.74 7.55 -11.05
N ARG A 31 -0.46 7.36 -10.81
CA ARG A 31 0.37 8.19 -9.93
C ARG A 31 0.91 9.40 -10.71
N CYS A 32 0.50 10.59 -10.33
CA CYS A 32 0.88 11.84 -11.00
C CYS A 32 1.48 12.85 -10.03
N LEU A 33 2.45 13.62 -10.52
CA LEU A 33 3.00 14.77 -9.82
C LEU A 33 2.47 16.06 -10.41
N GLY A 34 2.30 17.08 -9.57
CA GLY A 34 1.90 18.40 -10.02
C GLY A 34 2.22 19.51 -9.01
N LEU A 35 2.42 20.70 -9.52
CA LEU A 35 2.65 21.90 -8.71
C LEU A 35 1.33 22.42 -8.17
N VAL A 36 1.23 22.61 -6.86
CA VAL A 36 0.13 23.28 -6.17
C VAL A 36 0.57 24.71 -5.82
N ARG A 37 0.06 25.70 -6.54
CA ARG A 37 0.32 27.11 -6.23
C ARG A 37 -0.32 27.49 -4.91
N GLY A 38 0.41 28.21 -4.06
CA GLY A 38 -0.08 28.55 -2.71
C GLY A 38 -0.24 27.34 -1.79
N GLY A 39 0.35 26.18 -2.12
CA GLY A 39 0.23 24.94 -1.34
C GLY A 39 0.77 25.05 0.10
N ARG A 40 1.52 26.11 0.40
CA ARG A 40 2.02 26.39 1.77
C ARG A 40 1.11 27.34 2.55
N SER A 41 0.00 27.81 1.98
CA SER A 41 -0.98 28.65 2.67
C SER A 41 -1.66 27.92 3.83
N ARG A 42 -2.21 28.70 4.77
CA ARG A 42 -2.95 28.14 5.93
C ARG A 42 -4.15 27.30 5.51
N THR A 43 -4.77 27.60 4.39
CA THR A 43 -5.94 26.90 3.85
C THR A 43 -5.56 25.61 3.12
N GLN A 44 -4.42 25.55 2.45
CA GLN A 44 -3.98 24.37 1.71
C GLN A 44 -3.22 23.33 2.55
N ARG A 45 -2.57 23.77 3.63
CA ARG A 45 -1.80 22.86 4.50
C ARG A 45 -2.61 21.68 5.07
N PRO A 46 -3.85 21.85 5.55
CA PRO A 46 -4.66 20.72 5.99
C PRO A 46 -5.07 19.78 4.86
N VAL A 47 -5.26 20.30 3.64
CA VAL A 47 -5.63 19.52 2.46
C VAL A 47 -4.43 18.69 1.98
N LEU A 48 -3.26 19.32 1.92
CA LEU A 48 -2.02 18.73 1.42
C LEU A 48 -1.34 17.85 2.50
N GLN A 49 -2.02 16.78 2.89
CA GLN A 49 -1.47 15.76 3.79
C GLN A 49 -1.61 14.38 3.13
N PRO A 50 -0.59 13.51 3.22
CA PRO A 50 -0.69 12.13 2.74
C PRO A 50 -1.92 11.43 3.33
N GLY A 51 -2.62 10.63 2.50
CA GLY A 51 -3.84 9.91 2.85
C GLY A 51 -5.13 10.72 2.77
N ASN A 52 -5.06 12.03 2.59
CA ASN A 52 -6.25 12.82 2.27
C ASN A 52 -6.74 12.50 0.86
N ILE A 53 -8.06 12.55 0.71
CA ILE A 53 -8.73 12.35 -0.58
C ILE A 53 -9.17 13.70 -1.11
N VAL A 54 -8.82 13.95 -2.36
CA VAL A 54 -9.07 15.22 -3.03
C VAL A 54 -9.71 15.02 -4.40
N GLN A 55 -10.58 15.94 -4.79
CA GLN A 55 -10.89 16.15 -6.19
C GLN A 55 -9.73 16.94 -6.78
N THR A 56 -9.07 16.39 -7.77
CA THR A 56 -7.94 17.03 -8.42
C THR A 56 -8.26 17.42 -9.87
N THR A 57 -7.85 18.62 -10.26
CA THR A 57 -7.80 19.04 -11.67
C THR A 57 -6.34 19.27 -12.02
N TRP A 58 -5.82 18.49 -12.94
CA TRP A 58 -4.48 18.61 -13.46
C TRP A 58 -4.48 19.34 -14.80
N ARG A 59 -3.50 20.24 -15.01
CA ARG A 59 -3.32 20.99 -16.24
C ARG A 59 -1.85 21.09 -16.59
N ALA A 60 -1.50 20.78 -17.84
CA ALA A 60 -0.17 21.00 -18.39
C ALA A 60 -0.24 21.33 -19.89
N ARG A 61 0.85 21.89 -20.41
CA ARG A 61 1.00 22.12 -21.85
C ARG A 61 1.18 20.81 -22.60
N LEU A 62 2.02 19.94 -22.07
CA LEU A 62 2.29 18.61 -22.60
C LEU A 62 2.11 17.59 -21.46
N GLU A 63 1.80 16.33 -21.81
CA GLU A 63 1.50 15.29 -20.83
C GLU A 63 2.70 14.95 -19.95
N GLU A 64 3.90 14.95 -20.52
CA GLU A 64 5.15 14.66 -19.80
C GLU A 64 5.58 15.76 -18.82
N HIS A 65 4.96 16.92 -18.88
CA HIS A 65 5.28 18.02 -17.96
C HIS A 65 4.76 17.75 -16.55
N LEU A 66 5.40 18.33 -15.54
CA LEU A 66 4.96 18.28 -14.13
C LEU A 66 3.50 18.72 -13.97
N GLY A 67 3.07 19.74 -14.74
CA GLY A 67 1.72 20.30 -14.64
C GLY A 67 1.42 21.02 -13.33
N HIS A 68 0.16 21.43 -13.21
CA HIS A 68 -0.36 22.13 -12.05
C HIS A 68 -1.61 21.42 -11.55
N PHE A 69 -1.70 21.24 -10.24
CA PHE A 69 -2.92 20.78 -9.57
C PHE A 69 -3.73 21.93 -8.99
N THR A 70 -5.04 21.86 -9.19
CA THR A 70 -6.04 22.52 -8.36
C THR A 70 -6.73 21.44 -7.54
N LEU A 71 -6.79 21.60 -6.22
CA LEU A 71 -7.26 20.58 -5.30
C LEU A 71 -8.45 21.09 -4.48
N GLU A 72 -9.49 20.26 -4.38
CA GLU A 72 -10.63 20.43 -3.50
C GLU A 72 -10.67 19.26 -2.52
N ALA A 73 -10.75 19.53 -1.22
CA ALA A 73 -10.79 18.47 -0.21
C ALA A 73 -12.11 17.69 -0.29
N LEU A 74 -12.02 16.37 -0.39
CA LEU A 74 -13.18 15.46 -0.25
C LEU A 74 -13.18 14.79 1.12
N SER A 75 -12.01 14.35 1.62
CA SER A 75 -11.86 13.78 2.95
C SER A 75 -10.50 14.14 3.57
N LEU A 76 -10.53 14.71 4.78
CA LEU A 76 -9.34 15.14 5.53
C LEU A 76 -8.98 14.11 6.62
N ARG A 77 -8.67 12.87 6.22
CA ARG A 77 -8.38 11.75 7.14
C ARG A 77 -7.13 11.97 7.98
N ALA A 78 -6.07 12.52 7.37
CA ALA A 78 -4.81 12.72 8.07
C ALA A 78 -4.96 13.57 9.34
N GLY A 79 -5.83 14.59 9.31
CA GLY A 79 -6.12 15.40 10.50
C GLY A 79 -6.85 14.64 11.59
N ALA A 80 -7.74 13.70 11.24
CA ALA A 80 -8.51 12.91 12.20
C ALA A 80 -7.67 11.87 12.96
N ILE A 81 -6.56 11.41 12.37
CA ILE A 81 -5.69 10.36 12.96
C ILE A 81 -4.32 10.87 13.39
N MET A 82 -4.13 12.21 13.40
CA MET A 82 -2.81 12.82 13.68
C MET A 82 -2.24 12.42 15.04
N ASP A 83 -3.11 12.22 16.04
CA ASP A 83 -2.73 11.84 17.40
C ASP A 83 -2.75 10.32 17.63
N GLU A 84 -2.95 9.53 16.57
CA GLU A 84 -3.05 8.06 16.60
C GLU A 84 -1.83 7.43 15.88
N PRO A 85 -0.69 7.21 16.55
CA PRO A 85 0.56 6.80 15.90
C PRO A 85 0.43 5.51 15.10
N PHE A 86 -0.40 4.55 15.54
CA PHE A 86 -0.60 3.27 14.87
C PHE A 86 -1.31 3.45 13.52
N ARG A 87 -2.35 4.26 13.47
CA ARG A 87 -3.10 4.58 12.25
C ARG A 87 -2.28 5.46 11.31
N LEU A 88 -1.55 6.43 11.87
CA LEU A 88 -0.67 7.30 11.09
C LEU A 88 0.46 6.50 10.41
N ALA A 89 1.00 5.48 11.07
CA ALA A 89 1.98 4.57 10.48
C ALA A 89 1.36 3.75 9.34
N GLY A 90 0.10 3.28 9.47
CA GLY A 90 -0.66 2.60 8.42
C GLY A 90 -0.79 3.46 7.17
N LEU A 91 -1.27 4.70 7.35
CA LEU A 91 -1.41 5.68 6.28
C LEU A 91 -0.08 5.99 5.60
N SER A 92 0.98 6.22 6.39
CA SER A 92 2.31 6.52 5.86
C SER A 92 2.91 5.34 5.10
N THR A 93 2.64 4.11 5.54
CA THR A 93 3.05 2.88 4.85
C THR A 93 2.34 2.75 3.50
N LEU A 94 1.02 2.90 3.47
CA LEU A 94 0.24 2.88 2.22
C LEU A 94 0.74 3.92 1.22
N ALA A 95 0.88 5.16 1.66
CA ALA A 95 1.35 6.24 0.81
C ALA A 95 2.77 5.98 0.28
N GLY A 96 3.68 5.51 1.13
CA GLY A 96 5.07 5.21 0.74
C GLY A 96 5.17 4.02 -0.22
N LEU A 97 4.39 2.96 -0.01
CA LEU A 97 4.37 1.80 -0.90
C LEU A 97 3.67 2.11 -2.24
N ALA A 98 2.62 2.94 -2.25
CA ALA A 98 1.95 3.35 -3.48
C ALA A 98 2.87 4.15 -4.43
N GLN A 99 3.92 4.81 -3.90
CA GLN A 99 4.94 5.47 -4.72
C GLN A 99 5.81 4.52 -5.53
N LEU A 100 5.74 3.20 -5.28
CA LEU A 100 6.44 2.18 -6.06
C LEU A 100 5.78 1.90 -7.42
N LEU A 101 4.51 2.26 -7.58
CA LEU A 101 3.79 2.16 -8.86
C LEU A 101 4.41 3.07 -9.92
N PRO A 102 4.38 2.70 -11.20
CA PRO A 102 4.79 3.58 -12.29
C PRO A 102 4.01 4.90 -12.32
N GLU A 103 4.65 5.97 -12.82
CA GLU A 103 3.96 7.24 -13.01
C GLU A 103 3.03 7.19 -14.23
N ARG A 104 1.85 7.80 -14.10
CA ARG A 104 0.88 8.01 -15.20
C ARG A 104 0.37 6.71 -15.83
N GLU A 105 0.45 5.64 -15.08
CA GLU A 105 -0.07 4.35 -15.47
C GLU A 105 -1.28 4.03 -14.59
N PRO A 106 -2.48 3.83 -15.16
CA PRO A 106 -3.68 3.52 -14.39
C PRO A 106 -3.59 2.17 -13.67
N HIS A 107 -3.88 2.18 -12.38
CA HIS A 107 -3.91 1.00 -11.52
C HIS A 107 -5.21 0.98 -10.72
N ALA A 108 -6.36 0.92 -11.41
CA ALA A 108 -7.67 1.09 -10.79
C ALA A 108 -7.94 0.11 -9.65
N ARG A 109 -7.55 -1.16 -9.79
CA ARG A 109 -7.76 -2.19 -8.75
C ARG A 109 -6.98 -1.89 -7.48
N ILE A 110 -5.72 -1.48 -7.62
CA ILE A 110 -4.87 -1.18 -6.44
C ILE A 110 -5.27 0.15 -5.80
N TYR A 111 -5.78 1.11 -6.59
CA TYR A 111 -6.37 2.34 -6.09
C TYR A 111 -7.62 2.05 -5.24
N GLU A 112 -8.58 1.27 -5.74
CA GLU A 112 -9.78 0.88 -4.99
C GLU A 112 -9.43 0.10 -3.72
N ALA A 113 -8.49 -0.82 -3.80
CA ALA A 113 -8.02 -1.56 -2.62
C ALA A 113 -7.37 -0.62 -1.58
N LEU A 114 -6.61 0.40 -2.02
CA LEU A 114 -6.06 1.43 -1.14
C LEU A 114 -7.18 2.22 -0.44
N ARG A 115 -8.24 2.59 -1.18
CA ARG A 115 -9.41 3.27 -0.61
C ARG A 115 -10.08 2.44 0.49
N ILE A 116 -10.23 1.12 0.28
CA ILE A 116 -10.80 0.19 1.29
C ILE A 116 -9.94 0.19 2.58
N VAL A 117 -8.62 0.15 2.48
CA VAL A 117 -7.75 0.23 3.67
C VAL A 117 -7.91 1.58 4.36
N LEU A 118 -7.93 2.68 3.61
CA LEU A 118 -8.14 4.02 4.17
C LEU A 118 -9.51 4.16 4.85
N ASP A 119 -10.56 3.56 4.31
CA ASP A 119 -11.91 3.59 4.88
C ASP A 119 -12.02 2.79 6.19
N ALA A 120 -11.16 1.81 6.39
CA ALA A 120 -11.09 1.00 7.59
C ALA A 120 -10.01 1.46 8.59
N ILE A 121 -9.31 2.58 8.36
CA ILE A 121 -8.12 2.97 9.13
C ILE A 121 -8.40 3.25 10.62
N ASP A 122 -9.63 3.55 10.98
CA ASP A 122 -10.10 3.72 12.36
C ASP A 122 -10.41 2.40 13.08
N GLN A 123 -10.42 1.26 12.38
CA GLN A 123 -10.68 -0.07 12.90
C GLN A 123 -9.38 -0.85 13.09
N ASP A 124 -8.71 -0.64 14.24
CA ASP A 124 -7.36 -1.17 14.52
C ASP A 124 -7.22 -2.68 14.41
N GLU A 125 -8.32 -3.43 14.50
CA GLU A 125 -8.35 -4.89 14.34
C GLU A 125 -8.51 -5.33 12.87
N VAL A 126 -8.90 -4.41 11.99
CA VAL A 126 -9.26 -4.72 10.59
C VAL A 126 -8.20 -4.23 9.61
N TRP A 127 -7.84 -2.93 9.68
CA TRP A 127 -6.98 -2.31 8.68
C TRP A 127 -5.60 -2.98 8.51
N PRO A 128 -4.94 -3.59 9.53
CA PRO A 128 -3.65 -4.21 9.31
C PRO A 128 -3.73 -5.45 8.40
N ALA A 129 -4.80 -6.25 8.51
CA ALA A 129 -5.05 -7.38 7.61
C ALA A 129 -5.36 -6.90 6.18
N LEU A 130 -6.11 -5.80 6.04
CA LEU A 130 -6.38 -5.17 4.75
C LEU A 130 -5.10 -4.60 4.12
N LEU A 131 -4.20 -4.02 4.92
CA LEU A 131 -2.90 -3.56 4.44
C LEU A 131 -2.06 -4.71 3.89
N VAL A 132 -2.01 -5.86 4.56
CA VAL A 132 -1.33 -7.06 4.05
C VAL A 132 -1.94 -7.52 2.72
N ARG A 133 -3.28 -7.56 2.60
CA ARG A 133 -3.95 -7.89 1.33
C ARG A 133 -3.61 -6.87 0.23
N TRP A 134 -3.55 -5.60 0.58
CA TRP A 134 -3.16 -4.55 -0.34
C TRP A 134 -1.69 -4.70 -0.80
N GLU A 135 -0.77 -5.07 0.09
CA GLU A 135 0.62 -5.40 -0.27
C GLU A 135 0.71 -6.58 -1.24
N MET A 136 -0.16 -7.60 -1.07
CA MET A 136 -0.28 -8.70 -2.03
C MET A 136 -0.72 -8.20 -3.41
N GLY A 137 -1.73 -7.33 -3.44
CA GLY A 137 -2.19 -6.70 -4.69
C GLY A 137 -1.12 -5.83 -5.33
N LEU A 138 -0.33 -5.11 -4.52
CA LEU A 138 0.79 -4.31 -5.02
C LEU A 138 1.88 -5.19 -5.65
N LEU A 139 2.21 -6.33 -5.03
CA LEU A 139 3.15 -7.30 -5.61
C LEU A 139 2.65 -7.81 -6.97
N ASP A 140 1.35 -8.12 -7.08
CA ASP A 140 0.73 -8.56 -8.34
C ASP A 140 0.81 -7.47 -9.42
N GLU A 141 0.45 -6.24 -9.07
CA GLU A 141 0.51 -5.07 -9.97
C GLU A 141 1.92 -4.76 -10.46
N LEU A 142 2.93 -5.03 -9.62
CA LEU A 142 4.35 -4.86 -9.98
C LEU A 142 4.93 -6.06 -10.75
N GLY A 143 4.11 -7.09 -11.07
CA GLY A 143 4.52 -8.29 -11.81
C GLY A 143 5.16 -9.39 -10.96
N PHE A 144 5.00 -9.34 -9.63
CA PHE A 144 5.54 -10.32 -8.68
C PHE A 144 4.45 -11.02 -7.88
N GLY A 145 3.25 -11.18 -8.47
CA GLY A 145 2.11 -11.82 -7.85
C GLY A 145 2.41 -13.25 -7.37
N LEU A 146 1.76 -13.63 -6.27
CA LEU A 146 1.90 -14.97 -5.70
C LEU A 146 0.79 -15.89 -6.20
N ASP A 147 1.12 -17.14 -6.54
CA ASP A 147 0.16 -18.16 -6.91
C ASP A 147 -0.24 -18.98 -5.66
N LEU A 148 -1.35 -18.56 -5.04
CA LEU A 148 -1.85 -19.15 -3.81
C LEU A 148 -3.00 -20.15 -4.04
N GLY A 149 -3.37 -20.43 -5.28
CA GLY A 149 -4.54 -21.24 -5.61
C GLY A 149 -4.30 -22.74 -5.53
N THR A 150 -3.06 -23.21 -5.80
CA THR A 150 -2.73 -24.65 -5.86
C THR A 150 -1.35 -24.95 -5.30
N CYS A 151 -1.21 -26.14 -4.71
CA CYS A 151 0.07 -26.63 -4.19
C CYS A 151 1.09 -26.81 -5.33
N ALA A 152 2.25 -26.19 -5.20
CA ALA A 152 3.34 -26.30 -6.18
C ALA A 152 3.87 -27.73 -6.39
N ALA A 153 3.73 -28.60 -5.39
CA ALA A 153 4.24 -29.98 -5.42
C ALA A 153 3.18 -31.00 -5.88
N THR A 154 1.91 -30.83 -5.50
CA THR A 154 0.86 -31.82 -5.72
C THR A 154 -0.23 -31.38 -6.68
N GLY A 155 -0.35 -30.08 -6.96
CA GLY A 155 -1.46 -29.50 -7.72
C GLY A 155 -2.79 -29.43 -6.97
N SER A 156 -2.88 -29.96 -5.74
CA SER A 156 -4.07 -29.87 -4.89
C SER A 156 -4.31 -28.43 -4.42
N ASN A 157 -5.57 -28.07 -4.19
CA ASN A 157 -5.98 -26.82 -3.57
C ASN A 157 -6.33 -26.96 -2.08
N GLU A 158 -6.09 -28.14 -1.49
CA GLU A 158 -6.43 -28.43 -0.11
C GLU A 158 -5.24 -28.16 0.83
N GLN A 159 -5.57 -27.68 2.05
CA GLN A 159 -4.62 -27.45 3.14
C GLN A 159 -3.38 -26.66 2.72
N LEU A 160 -3.57 -25.58 1.96
CA LEU A 160 -2.51 -24.69 1.57
C LEU A 160 -2.16 -23.78 2.77
N ILE A 161 -1.04 -24.09 3.44
CA ILE A 161 -0.61 -23.39 4.67
C ILE A 161 0.81 -22.82 4.57
N TYR A 162 1.50 -23.03 3.47
CA TYR A 162 2.83 -22.53 3.23
C TYR A 162 2.94 -21.85 1.86
N VAL A 163 3.95 -20.99 1.71
CA VAL A 163 4.39 -20.40 0.43
C VAL A 163 5.88 -20.67 0.26
N SER A 164 6.26 -21.13 -0.92
CA SER A 164 7.66 -21.30 -1.29
C SER A 164 8.35 -19.97 -1.52
N PRO A 165 9.39 -19.60 -0.76
CA PRO A 165 10.13 -18.35 -0.99
C PRO A 165 10.86 -18.31 -2.33
N LYS A 166 11.07 -19.49 -2.96
CA LYS A 166 11.72 -19.61 -4.27
C LYS A 166 10.79 -19.28 -5.42
N THR A 167 9.54 -19.72 -5.33
CA THR A 167 8.60 -19.66 -6.47
C THR A 167 7.40 -18.77 -6.26
N GLY A 168 7.12 -18.31 -5.01
CA GLY A 168 5.89 -17.56 -4.69
C GLY A 168 4.62 -18.38 -4.75
N ARG A 169 4.72 -19.71 -4.86
CA ARG A 169 3.57 -20.62 -4.97
C ARG A 169 3.24 -21.25 -3.62
N SER A 170 1.96 -21.51 -3.40
CA SER A 170 1.50 -22.18 -2.20
C SER A 170 1.96 -23.65 -2.15
N VAL A 171 2.07 -24.18 -0.92
CA VAL A 171 2.44 -25.58 -0.64
C VAL A 171 1.49 -26.10 0.43
N SER A 172 0.96 -27.31 0.21
CA SER A 172 0.07 -27.97 1.17
C SER A 172 0.81 -28.43 2.43
N ALA A 173 0.07 -28.62 3.53
CA ALA A 173 0.61 -29.07 4.80
C ALA A 173 1.49 -30.31 4.66
N ALA A 174 0.97 -31.37 4.02
CA ALA A 174 1.68 -32.63 3.84
C ALA A 174 2.95 -32.50 3.00
N ALA A 175 2.89 -31.74 1.88
CA ALA A 175 4.04 -31.56 1.01
C ALA A 175 5.10 -30.62 1.61
N GLY A 176 4.68 -29.68 2.47
CA GLY A 176 5.54 -28.71 3.11
C GLY A 176 6.24 -29.20 4.38
N GLU A 177 5.68 -30.18 5.08
CA GLU A 177 6.17 -30.65 6.39
C GLU A 177 7.68 -30.93 6.43
N PRO A 178 8.29 -31.63 5.46
CA PRO A 178 9.75 -31.84 5.46
C PRO A 178 10.59 -30.57 5.26
N TYR A 179 9.96 -29.47 4.85
CA TYR A 179 10.62 -28.21 4.48
C TYR A 179 10.10 -27.01 5.27
N ARG A 180 9.29 -27.22 6.32
CA ARG A 180 8.59 -26.17 7.07
C ARG A 180 9.49 -25.00 7.48
N ASP A 181 10.72 -25.31 7.92
CA ASP A 181 11.68 -24.28 8.38
C ASP A 181 12.24 -23.42 7.24
N ARG A 182 11.96 -23.78 5.98
CA ARG A 182 12.39 -23.05 4.76
C ARG A 182 11.22 -22.45 3.99
N LEU A 183 10.01 -22.65 4.47
CA LEU A 183 8.78 -22.14 3.85
C LEU A 183 8.25 -20.95 4.66
N LEU A 184 7.53 -20.08 3.98
CA LEU A 184 6.79 -18.98 4.63
C LEU A 184 5.39 -19.49 4.99
N VAL A 185 4.87 -19.06 6.13
CA VAL A 185 3.50 -19.36 6.52
C VAL A 185 2.54 -18.64 5.57
N LEU A 186 1.49 -19.33 5.13
CA LEU A 186 0.35 -18.75 4.41
C LEU A 186 -0.81 -18.59 5.40
N PRO A 187 -1.09 -17.37 5.89
CA PRO A 187 -2.23 -17.13 6.77
C PRO A 187 -3.56 -17.43 6.08
N ALA A 188 -4.50 -18.02 6.80
CA ALA A 188 -5.78 -18.47 6.26
C ALA A 188 -6.59 -17.31 5.63
N PHE A 189 -6.48 -16.08 6.17
CA PHE A 189 -7.18 -14.92 5.63
C PHE A 189 -6.68 -14.49 4.24
N LEU A 190 -5.47 -14.88 3.83
CA LEU A 190 -4.96 -14.63 2.47
C LEU A 190 -5.39 -15.71 1.46
N ALA A 191 -5.65 -16.93 1.93
CA ALA A 191 -6.16 -18.01 1.10
C ALA A 191 -7.69 -18.01 0.94
N GLY A 192 -8.40 -17.24 1.78
CA GLY A 192 -9.87 -17.17 1.77
C GLY A 192 -10.41 -15.98 2.57
N ASN A 193 -11.63 -16.12 3.10
CA ASN A 193 -12.32 -15.08 3.87
C ASN A 193 -12.33 -15.36 5.39
N ALA A 194 -11.35 -16.10 5.91
CA ALA A 194 -11.23 -16.32 7.33
C ALA A 194 -10.92 -15.02 8.08
N PRO A 195 -11.43 -14.82 9.32
CA PRO A 195 -10.98 -13.73 10.17
C PRO A 195 -9.47 -13.84 10.44
N ALA A 196 -8.78 -12.70 10.49
CA ALA A 196 -7.36 -12.67 10.78
C ALA A 196 -7.12 -12.43 12.28
N THR A 197 -6.30 -13.25 12.91
CA THR A 197 -5.73 -12.98 14.23
C THR A 197 -4.51 -12.06 14.09
N VAL A 198 -4.03 -11.49 15.20
CA VAL A 198 -2.79 -10.69 15.19
C VAL A 198 -1.59 -11.51 14.69
N THR A 199 -1.53 -12.80 15.06
CA THR A 199 -0.48 -13.71 14.57
C THR A 199 -0.56 -13.91 13.07
N ASP A 200 -1.76 -14.11 12.53
CA ASP A 200 -1.97 -14.23 11.07
C ASP A 200 -1.52 -12.96 10.32
N VAL A 201 -1.81 -11.79 10.88
CA VAL A 201 -1.39 -10.50 10.29
C VAL A 201 0.14 -10.37 10.30
N LEU A 202 0.79 -10.76 11.40
CA LEU A 202 2.26 -10.77 11.49
C LEU A 202 2.90 -11.73 10.47
N ASP A 203 2.34 -12.93 10.32
CA ASP A 203 2.79 -13.88 9.31
C ASP A 203 2.54 -13.36 7.88
N GLY A 204 1.42 -12.67 7.67
CA GLY A 204 1.12 -11.96 6.43
C GLY A 204 2.16 -10.89 6.11
N PHE A 205 2.53 -10.04 7.07
CA PHE A 205 3.60 -9.05 6.88
C PHE A 205 4.98 -9.70 6.64
N ARG A 206 5.28 -10.85 7.25
CA ARG A 206 6.51 -11.61 6.96
C ARG A 206 6.49 -12.11 5.52
N LEU A 207 5.37 -12.66 5.07
CA LEU A 207 5.18 -13.17 3.72
C LEU A 207 5.36 -12.05 2.68
N THR A 208 4.58 -10.98 2.76
CA THR A 208 4.66 -9.86 1.81
C THR A 208 6.00 -9.14 1.88
N GLY A 209 6.52 -8.95 3.09
CA GLY A 209 7.82 -8.30 3.32
C GLY A 209 8.98 -9.07 2.69
N PHE A 210 8.96 -10.40 2.71
CA PHE A 210 9.96 -11.22 2.04
C PHE A 210 9.98 -10.95 0.52
N PHE A 211 8.82 -10.96 -0.13
CA PHE A 211 8.74 -10.75 -1.57
C PHE A 211 8.97 -9.29 -1.98
N LEU A 212 8.50 -8.33 -1.20
CA LEU A 212 8.81 -6.91 -1.40
C LEU A 212 10.32 -6.64 -1.28
N ALA A 213 10.99 -7.22 -0.27
CA ALA A 213 12.43 -7.07 -0.10
C ALA A 213 13.20 -7.68 -1.28
N ARG A 214 12.80 -8.88 -1.71
CA ARG A 214 13.47 -9.63 -2.77
C ARG A 214 13.29 -9.02 -4.16
N HIS A 215 12.09 -8.57 -4.49
CA HIS A 215 11.73 -8.21 -5.86
C HIS A 215 11.60 -6.70 -6.09
N VAL A 216 11.36 -5.94 -5.03
CA VAL A 216 11.08 -4.50 -5.15
C VAL A 216 12.18 -3.67 -4.49
N PHE A 217 12.42 -3.86 -3.19
CA PHE A 217 13.35 -3.00 -2.45
C PHE A 217 14.81 -3.30 -2.80
N GLY A 218 15.21 -4.58 -2.77
CA GLY A 218 16.57 -5.01 -3.06
C GLY A 218 17.05 -4.58 -4.45
N PRO A 219 16.34 -4.92 -5.54
CA PRO A 219 16.73 -4.51 -6.89
C PRO A 219 16.78 -2.99 -7.11
N ARG A 220 15.96 -2.22 -6.39
CA ARG A 220 15.94 -0.76 -6.46
C ARG A 220 16.93 -0.08 -5.50
N GLY A 221 17.58 -0.83 -4.63
CA GLY A 221 18.50 -0.29 -3.63
C GLY A 221 17.85 0.63 -2.59
N ILE A 222 16.55 0.40 -2.29
CA ILE A 222 15.77 1.18 -1.32
C ILE A 222 15.44 0.33 -0.10
N ALA A 223 15.26 0.99 1.05
CA ALA A 223 14.83 0.33 2.27
C ALA A 223 13.29 0.20 2.31
N ALA A 224 12.80 -0.78 3.07
CA ALA A 224 11.38 -0.85 3.43
C ALA A 224 10.97 0.42 4.19
N PRO A 225 9.72 0.90 4.05
CA PRO A 225 9.23 2.05 4.80
C PRO A 225 9.34 1.81 6.32
N GLU A 226 9.98 2.73 7.05
CA GLU A 226 10.12 2.64 8.51
C GLU A 226 8.76 2.53 9.22
N PRO A 227 7.68 3.24 8.82
CA PRO A 227 6.36 3.07 9.41
C PRO A 227 5.84 1.62 9.34
N ARG A 228 6.14 0.89 8.27
CA ARG A 228 5.78 -0.53 8.13
C ARG A 228 6.42 -1.39 9.20
N GLU A 229 7.72 -1.23 9.41
CA GLU A 229 8.46 -1.95 10.44
C GLU A 229 7.97 -1.59 11.85
N TRP A 230 7.56 -0.35 12.04
CA TRP A 230 6.98 0.09 13.31
C TRP A 230 5.63 -0.59 13.58
N ILE A 231 4.74 -0.72 12.56
CA ILE A 231 3.46 -1.45 12.68
C ILE A 231 3.70 -2.89 13.13
N ILE A 232 4.65 -3.59 12.49
CA ILE A 232 4.98 -4.98 12.82
C ILE A 232 5.42 -5.10 14.28
N ARG A 233 6.29 -4.21 14.76
CA ARG A 233 6.72 -4.18 16.16
C ARG A 233 5.57 -3.89 17.13
N ALA A 234 4.70 -2.95 16.78
CA ALA A 234 3.54 -2.59 17.60
C ALA A 234 2.53 -3.75 17.71
N LEU A 235 2.29 -4.48 16.60
CA LEU A 235 1.44 -5.67 16.60
C LEU A 235 2.05 -6.81 17.42
N ALA A 236 3.35 -7.05 17.31
CA ALA A 236 4.05 -8.09 18.08
C ALA A 236 3.95 -7.87 19.60
N GLN A 237 3.90 -6.61 20.05
CA GLN A 237 3.69 -6.26 21.47
C GLN A 237 2.26 -6.53 21.96
N ARG A 238 1.26 -6.58 21.07
CA ARG A 238 -0.14 -6.87 21.41
C ARG A 238 -0.44 -8.37 21.56
N THR A 239 0.51 -9.24 21.19
CA THR A 239 0.39 -10.71 21.31
C THR A 239 0.83 -11.26 22.67
N HIS A 240 1.35 -10.41 23.54
CA HIS A 240 1.76 -10.73 24.91
C HIS A 240 0.86 -10.03 25.93
#